data_bd4728f905cc5d1edd496d75c0a4e9cc
#
_entry.id   bd4728f905cc5d1edd496d75c0a4e9cc
#
_cell.length_a   1.000
_cell.length_b   1.000
_cell.length_c   1.000
_cell.angle_alpha   90.00
_cell.angle_beta   90.00
_cell.angle_gamma   90.00
#
_symmetry.space_group_name_H-M   'P 1'
#
loop_
_entity.id
_entity.type
_entity.pdbx_description
1 polymer ?
#
loop_
_entity_poly.entity_id
_entity_poly.type
_entity_poly.pdbx_seq_one_letter_code
_entity_poly.pdbx_strand_id
1 'polypeptide(L)'
;MTTPSVQTIRRSGSRFYVDPVTGDKVPSVTSIGGMLPKRALQFWRGKTVAQAAVDDLGVVVDFVTKGNPTAAIDHLKRAPDRSSGQAAKLGTDVHGLCERINKREDIGNIHADLAGFIEHYRRFLNDFEPGFLEVEATAWSETYGYPGTL
;
A
#
# COMPACT_ATOMS: atom_id res chain seq x y z
N MET A 1 -18.70 6.10 18.75
CA MET A 1 -17.81 7.28 18.90
C MET A 1 -16.65 7.06 17.97
N THR A 2 -16.49 7.88 16.95
CA THR A 2 -15.31 7.80 16.06
C THR A 2 -14.11 8.34 16.85
N THR A 3 -13.10 7.49 17.06
CA THR A 3 -11.81 7.92 17.62
C THR A 3 -11.28 9.04 16.73
N PRO A 4 -10.90 10.21 17.28
CA PRO A 4 -10.37 11.28 16.46
C PRO A 4 -9.14 10.76 15.72
N SER A 5 -9.12 10.95 14.40
CA SER A 5 -7.98 10.53 13.57
C SER A 5 -6.76 11.29 14.05
N VAL A 6 -5.76 10.55 14.55
CA VAL A 6 -4.49 11.15 14.98
C VAL A 6 -3.82 11.79 13.77
N GLN A 7 -3.36 13.04 13.94
CA GLN A 7 -2.71 13.78 12.88
C GLN A 7 -1.47 13.03 12.39
N THR A 8 -1.36 12.85 11.07
CA THR A 8 -0.18 12.23 10.44
C THR A 8 0.52 13.21 9.52
N ILE A 9 1.85 13.13 9.47
CA ILE A 9 2.68 13.86 8.53
C ILE A 9 3.56 12.91 7.74
N ARG A 10 3.93 13.28 6.51
CA ARG A 10 4.91 12.56 5.71
C ARG A 10 6.20 13.37 5.60
N ARG A 11 7.34 12.72 5.85
CA ARG A 11 8.66 13.32 5.71
C ARG A 11 9.61 12.28 5.09
N SER A 12 10.25 12.63 3.98
CA SER A 12 11.20 11.75 3.27
C SER A 12 10.65 10.34 2.99
N GLY A 13 9.37 10.24 2.59
CA GLY A 13 8.71 8.97 2.29
C GLY A 13 8.21 8.19 3.51
N SER A 14 8.56 8.58 4.72
CA SER A 14 8.11 7.96 5.97
C SER A 14 6.90 8.68 6.57
N ARG A 15 5.99 7.90 7.19
CA ARG A 15 4.84 8.44 7.93
C ARG A 15 5.20 8.59 9.40
N PHE A 16 4.86 9.77 9.94
CA PHE A 16 4.95 10.07 11.37
C PHE A 16 3.55 10.42 11.88
N TYR A 17 3.30 10.07 13.11
CA TYR A 17 2.12 10.50 13.86
C TYR A 17 2.52 11.64 14.80
N VAL A 18 1.61 12.58 15.01
CA VAL A 18 1.79 13.63 16.01
C VAL A 18 1.14 13.17 17.30
N ASP A 19 1.92 13.03 18.36
CA ASP A 19 1.41 12.68 19.68
C ASP A 19 0.41 13.77 20.13
N PRO A 20 -0.85 13.39 20.42
CA PRO A 20 -1.87 14.39 20.78
C PRO A 20 -1.63 15.05 22.14
N VAL A 21 -0.77 14.49 22.98
CA VAL A 21 -0.43 14.99 24.33
C VAL A 21 0.82 15.86 24.30
N THR A 22 1.92 15.33 23.71
CA THR A 22 3.23 16.01 23.73
C THR A 22 3.47 16.86 22.48
N GLY A 23 2.77 16.60 21.37
CA GLY A 23 3.04 17.22 20.07
C GLY A 23 4.25 16.63 19.36
N ASP A 24 4.89 15.60 19.92
CA ASP A 24 6.06 14.97 19.33
C ASP A 24 5.72 14.21 18.04
N LYS A 25 6.70 14.14 17.14
CA LYS A 25 6.57 13.43 15.87
C LYS A 25 7.18 12.05 16.00
N VAL A 26 6.32 11.04 16.09
CA VAL A 26 6.69 9.65 16.32
C VAL A 26 6.59 8.85 15.02
N PRO A 27 7.63 8.07 14.63
CA PRO A 27 7.58 7.27 13.41
C PRO A 27 6.52 6.16 13.53
N SER A 28 5.84 5.85 12.42
CA SER A 28 4.88 4.74 12.38
C SER A 28 5.60 3.39 12.47
N VAL A 29 4.92 2.36 12.96
CA VAL A 29 5.40 0.97 12.95
C VAL A 29 5.88 0.54 11.56
N THR A 30 5.19 0.93 10.49
CA THR A 30 5.58 0.62 9.12
C THR A 30 6.85 1.35 8.68
N SER A 31 7.08 2.57 9.18
CA SER A 31 8.33 3.31 8.95
C SER A 31 9.51 2.62 9.62
N ILE A 32 9.34 2.16 10.86
CA ILE A 32 10.36 1.40 11.60
C ILE A 32 10.65 0.07 10.89
N GLY A 33 9.61 -0.71 10.57
CA GLY A 33 9.76 -1.97 9.84
C GLY A 33 10.36 -1.79 8.43
N GLY A 34 10.19 -0.60 7.84
CA GLY A 34 10.79 -0.21 6.56
C GLY A 34 12.31 -0.10 6.58
N MET A 35 12.92 0.10 7.75
CA MET A 35 14.38 0.18 7.92
C MET A 35 15.08 -1.19 7.80
N LEU A 36 14.33 -2.28 7.96
CA LEU A 36 14.89 -3.63 7.87
C LEU A 36 15.19 -4.01 6.41
N PRO A 37 16.33 -4.67 6.15
CA PRO A 37 16.67 -5.15 4.82
C PRO A 37 15.62 -6.13 4.29
N LYS A 38 15.04 -5.83 3.13
CA LYS A 38 14.03 -6.67 2.47
C LYS A 38 14.65 -7.39 1.27
N ARG A 39 15.46 -8.42 1.50
CA ARG A 39 16.17 -9.17 0.43
C ARG A 39 15.22 -9.68 -0.65
N ALA A 40 14.08 -10.25 -0.27
CA ALA A 40 13.07 -10.72 -1.21
C ALA A 40 12.59 -9.61 -2.16
N LEU A 41 12.44 -8.38 -1.65
CA LEU A 41 12.03 -7.23 -2.45
C LEU A 41 13.12 -6.83 -3.47
N GLN A 42 14.41 -6.95 -3.11
CA GLN A 42 15.51 -6.69 -4.03
C GLN A 42 15.51 -7.69 -5.20
N PHE A 43 15.35 -8.98 -4.93
CA PHE A 43 15.21 -10.01 -5.97
C PHE A 43 13.98 -9.78 -6.85
N TRP A 44 12.85 -9.45 -6.24
CA TRP A 44 11.63 -9.11 -6.97
C TRP A 44 11.83 -7.89 -7.90
N ARG A 45 12.49 -6.83 -7.44
CA ARG A 45 12.79 -5.65 -8.27
C ARG A 45 13.64 -6.03 -9.48
N GLY A 46 14.70 -6.81 -9.30
CA GLY A 46 15.55 -7.30 -10.39
C GLY A 46 14.76 -8.13 -11.40
N LYS A 47 13.96 -9.09 -10.92
CA LYS A 47 13.09 -9.90 -11.76
C LYS A 47 12.08 -9.05 -12.55
N THR A 48 11.47 -8.05 -11.93
CA THR A 48 10.47 -7.18 -12.58
C THR A 48 11.10 -6.34 -13.68
N VAL A 49 12.33 -5.85 -13.49
CA VAL A 49 13.07 -5.14 -14.55
C VAL A 49 13.39 -6.06 -15.71
N ALA A 50 13.87 -7.28 -15.45
CA ALA A 50 14.17 -8.27 -16.48
C ALA A 50 12.91 -8.69 -17.25
N GLN A 51 11.79 -8.89 -16.55
CA GLN A 51 10.51 -9.21 -17.17
C GLN A 51 10.03 -8.06 -18.08
N ALA A 52 10.10 -6.81 -17.61
CA ALA A 52 9.74 -5.64 -18.40
C ALA A 52 10.61 -5.49 -19.67
N ALA A 53 11.87 -5.90 -19.62
CA ALA A 53 12.72 -5.88 -20.81
C ALA A 53 12.25 -6.86 -21.90
N VAL A 54 11.61 -7.95 -21.53
CA VAL A 54 11.02 -8.93 -22.47
C VAL A 54 9.64 -8.47 -22.92
N ASP A 55 8.79 -8.06 -21.98
CA ASP A 55 7.38 -7.70 -22.26
C ASP A 55 7.28 -6.41 -23.09
N ASP A 56 8.14 -5.43 -22.79
CA ASP A 56 8.17 -4.10 -23.43
C ASP A 56 9.29 -4.02 -24.52
N LEU A 57 9.76 -5.15 -25.07
CA LEU A 57 10.89 -5.17 -26.00
C LEU A 57 10.72 -4.21 -27.17
N GLY A 58 9.53 -4.12 -27.75
CA GLY A 58 9.23 -3.19 -28.84
C GLY A 58 9.43 -1.73 -28.45
N VAL A 59 9.03 -1.34 -27.25
CA VAL A 59 9.19 0.02 -26.69
C VAL A 59 10.67 0.32 -26.46
N VAL A 60 11.42 -0.65 -25.92
CA VAL A 60 12.87 -0.53 -25.67
C VAL A 60 13.63 -0.33 -26.99
N VAL A 61 13.33 -1.15 -27.99
CA VAL A 61 13.95 -1.04 -29.34
C VAL A 61 13.62 0.31 -29.99
N ASP A 62 12.37 0.79 -29.89
CA ASP A 62 11.96 2.08 -30.43
C ASP A 62 12.74 3.25 -29.80
N PHE A 63 12.92 3.26 -28.49
CA PHE A 63 13.76 4.26 -27.83
C PHE A 63 15.20 4.24 -28.30
N VAL A 64 15.78 3.05 -28.42
CA VAL A 64 17.20 2.90 -28.84
C VAL A 64 17.39 3.32 -30.28
N THR A 65 16.50 2.91 -31.19
CA THR A 65 16.60 3.25 -32.63
C THR A 65 16.37 4.73 -32.91
N LYS A 66 15.59 5.41 -32.05
CA LYS A 66 15.41 6.88 -32.08
C LYS A 66 16.58 7.64 -31.43
N GLY A 67 17.66 6.97 -31.05
CA GLY A 67 18.83 7.58 -30.42
C GLY A 67 18.64 8.03 -28.98
N ASN A 68 17.63 7.47 -28.26
CA ASN A 68 17.37 7.81 -26.86
C ASN A 68 17.49 6.58 -25.92
N PRO A 69 18.69 5.98 -25.78
CA PRO A 69 18.86 4.82 -24.91
C PRO A 69 18.61 5.13 -23.42
N THR A 70 18.78 6.39 -23.01
CA THR A 70 18.49 6.83 -21.64
C THR A 70 17.01 6.65 -21.31
N ALA A 71 16.11 6.96 -22.25
CA ALA A 71 14.67 6.74 -22.05
C ALA A 71 14.34 5.25 -21.92
N ALA A 72 15.01 4.37 -22.66
CA ALA A 72 14.86 2.92 -22.51
C ALA A 72 15.26 2.46 -21.10
N ILE A 73 16.42 2.92 -20.62
CA ILE A 73 16.90 2.60 -19.25
C ILE A 73 15.93 3.10 -18.19
N ASP A 74 15.44 4.35 -18.31
CA ASP A 74 14.49 4.93 -17.37
C ASP A 74 13.13 4.21 -17.40
N HIS A 75 12.67 3.80 -18.57
CA HIS A 75 11.47 2.99 -18.72
C HIS A 75 11.58 1.67 -17.94
N LEU A 76 12.67 0.93 -18.13
CA LEU A 76 12.91 -0.34 -17.43
C LEU A 76 13.12 -0.15 -15.92
N LYS A 77 13.93 0.83 -15.53
CA LYS A 77 14.21 1.15 -14.13
C LYS A 77 12.95 1.44 -13.31
N ARG A 78 11.94 2.03 -13.93
CA ARG A 78 10.65 2.36 -13.28
C ARG A 78 9.62 1.21 -13.30
N ALA A 79 9.91 0.08 -13.95
CA ALA A 79 8.99 -1.05 -14.02
C ALA A 79 8.54 -1.57 -12.63
N PRO A 80 9.45 -1.76 -11.63
CA PRO A 80 9.04 -2.14 -10.29
C PRO A 80 8.11 -1.13 -9.61
N ASP A 81 8.35 0.16 -9.82
CA ASP A 81 7.55 1.20 -9.19
C ASP A 81 6.15 1.30 -9.84
N ARG A 82 6.05 1.08 -11.16
CA ARG A 82 4.74 0.94 -11.84
C ARG A 82 3.95 -0.25 -11.30
N SER A 83 4.59 -1.42 -11.20
CA SER A 83 3.96 -2.65 -10.69
C SER A 83 3.50 -2.50 -9.24
N SER A 84 4.37 -1.96 -8.36
CA SER A 84 4.01 -1.74 -6.96
C SER A 84 2.95 -0.65 -6.80
N GLY A 85 2.94 0.38 -7.63
CA GLY A 85 1.93 1.43 -7.63
C GLY A 85 0.54 0.91 -7.98
N GLN A 86 0.44 0.02 -8.97
CA GLN A 86 -0.82 -0.64 -9.34
C GLN A 86 -1.33 -1.52 -8.20
N ALA A 87 -0.45 -2.34 -7.60
CA ALA A 87 -0.81 -3.19 -6.47
C ALA A 87 -1.23 -2.37 -5.24
N ALA A 88 -0.54 -1.25 -4.96
CA ALA A 88 -0.88 -0.36 -3.86
C ALA A 88 -2.24 0.31 -4.06
N LYS A 89 -2.55 0.74 -5.30
CA LYS A 89 -3.86 1.29 -5.63
C LYS A 89 -4.97 0.26 -5.43
N LEU A 90 -4.79 -0.95 -5.99
CA LEU A 90 -5.74 -2.05 -5.81
C LEU A 90 -5.97 -2.35 -4.33
N GLY A 91 -4.89 -2.43 -3.54
CA GLY A 91 -4.98 -2.64 -2.09
C GLY A 91 -5.77 -1.53 -1.38
N THR A 92 -5.53 -0.26 -1.73
CA THR A 92 -6.25 0.87 -1.16
C THR A 92 -7.75 0.80 -1.47
N ASP A 93 -8.10 0.48 -2.72
CA ASP A 93 -9.49 0.36 -3.16
C ASP A 93 -10.20 -0.80 -2.42
N VAL A 94 -9.55 -1.96 -2.26
CA VAL A 94 -10.07 -3.11 -1.49
C VAL A 94 -10.27 -2.73 -0.03
N HIS A 95 -9.26 -2.12 0.63
CA HIS A 95 -9.36 -1.69 2.02
C HIS A 95 -10.51 -0.71 2.23
N GLY A 96 -10.67 0.28 1.35
CA GLY A 96 -11.77 1.24 1.44
C GLY A 96 -13.16 0.58 1.31
N LEU A 97 -13.30 -0.44 0.45
CA LEU A 97 -14.55 -1.20 0.35
C LEU A 97 -14.80 -2.05 1.59
N CYS A 98 -13.78 -2.72 2.13
CA CYS A 98 -13.90 -3.50 3.36
C CYS A 98 -14.29 -2.62 4.55
N GLU A 99 -13.70 -1.43 4.68
CA GLU A 99 -14.05 -0.44 5.70
C GLU A 99 -15.53 -0.02 5.60
N ARG A 100 -16.02 0.28 4.39
CA ARG A 100 -17.43 0.63 4.16
C ARG A 100 -18.36 -0.52 4.51
N ILE A 101 -18.01 -1.77 4.18
CA ILE A 101 -18.78 -2.96 4.57
C ILE A 101 -18.86 -3.06 6.09
N ASN A 102 -17.77 -2.87 6.82
CA ASN A 102 -17.73 -2.92 8.29
C ASN A 102 -18.59 -1.82 8.92
N LYS A 103 -18.63 -0.64 8.28
CA LYS A 103 -19.49 0.49 8.69
C LYS A 103 -20.95 0.33 8.24
N ARG A 104 -21.29 -0.77 7.54
CA ARG A 104 -22.62 -1.03 6.96
C ARG A 104 -23.07 0.03 5.97
N GLU A 105 -22.13 0.63 5.27
CA GLU A 105 -22.37 1.59 4.20
C GLU A 105 -22.64 0.88 2.87
N ASP A 106 -23.41 1.53 1.99
CA ASP A 106 -23.58 1.03 0.62
C ASP A 106 -22.27 1.16 -0.17
N ILE A 107 -21.81 0.06 -0.75
CA ILE A 107 -20.59 0.04 -1.55
C ILE A 107 -20.83 0.22 -3.06
N GLY A 108 -22.10 0.32 -3.48
CA GLY A 108 -22.48 0.53 -4.88
C GLY A 108 -21.99 -0.59 -5.81
N ASN A 109 -21.75 -0.23 -7.07
CA ASN A 109 -21.22 -1.18 -8.06
C ASN A 109 -19.71 -1.40 -7.86
N ILE A 110 -19.31 -2.66 -7.73
CA ILE A 110 -17.92 -3.06 -7.54
C ILE A 110 -17.29 -3.36 -8.91
N HIS A 111 -16.11 -2.80 -9.19
CA HIS A 111 -15.36 -3.13 -10.39
C HIS A 111 -14.98 -4.62 -10.40
N ALA A 112 -14.96 -5.24 -11.59
CA ALA A 112 -14.71 -6.68 -11.74
C ALA A 112 -13.39 -7.14 -11.07
N ASP A 113 -12.35 -6.34 -11.14
CA ASP A 113 -11.04 -6.64 -10.54
C ASP A 113 -11.07 -6.70 -9.00
N LEU A 114 -12.06 -6.05 -8.36
CA LEU A 114 -12.22 -6.00 -6.92
C LEU A 114 -13.22 -7.05 -6.41
N ALA A 115 -14.08 -7.56 -7.28
CA ALA A 115 -15.21 -8.41 -6.89
C ALA A 115 -14.76 -9.66 -6.12
N GLY A 116 -13.70 -10.34 -6.59
CA GLY A 116 -13.18 -11.54 -5.93
C GLY A 116 -12.66 -11.28 -4.52
N PHE A 117 -12.00 -10.15 -4.30
CA PHE A 117 -11.51 -9.76 -2.96
C PHE A 117 -12.67 -9.51 -2.00
N ILE A 118 -13.69 -8.81 -2.47
CA ILE A 118 -14.87 -8.49 -1.66
C ILE A 118 -15.71 -9.73 -1.37
N GLU A 119 -15.83 -10.67 -2.32
CA GLU A 119 -16.47 -11.94 -2.09
C GLU A 119 -15.77 -12.75 -0.99
N HIS A 120 -14.43 -12.87 -1.06
CA HIS A 120 -13.64 -13.53 -0.02
C HIS A 120 -13.80 -12.85 1.34
N TYR A 121 -13.80 -11.52 1.36
CA TYR A 121 -14.00 -10.78 2.59
C TYR A 121 -15.38 -11.01 3.20
N ARG A 122 -16.44 -10.99 2.38
CA ARG A 122 -17.80 -11.32 2.83
C ARG A 122 -17.91 -12.75 3.37
N ARG A 123 -17.24 -13.72 2.71
CA ARG A 123 -17.17 -15.08 3.22
C ARG A 123 -16.50 -15.12 4.60
N PHE A 124 -15.36 -14.44 4.77
CA PHE A 124 -14.70 -14.33 6.07
C PHE A 124 -15.64 -13.78 7.15
N LEU A 125 -16.38 -12.70 6.83
CA LEU A 125 -17.33 -12.11 7.78
C LEU A 125 -18.46 -13.10 8.16
N ASN A 126 -18.95 -13.87 7.18
CA ASN A 126 -20.00 -14.86 7.41
C ASN A 126 -19.50 -16.07 8.21
N ASP A 127 -18.28 -16.55 7.93
CA ASP A 127 -17.74 -17.77 8.54
C ASP A 127 -17.26 -17.54 9.98
N PHE A 128 -16.79 -16.33 10.30
CA PHE A 128 -16.18 -16.00 11.59
C PHE A 128 -17.02 -15.04 12.45
N GLU A 129 -18.02 -14.38 11.87
CA GLU A 129 -18.91 -13.41 12.54
C GLU A 129 -18.16 -12.43 13.48
N PRO A 130 -17.06 -11.76 13.01
CA PRO A 130 -16.24 -10.92 13.88
C PRO A 130 -17.05 -9.70 14.37
N GLY A 131 -16.97 -9.45 15.66
CA GLY A 131 -17.48 -8.21 16.27
C GLY A 131 -16.42 -7.11 16.17
N PHE A 132 -16.62 -6.14 15.25
CA PHE A 132 -15.73 -4.99 15.17
C PHE A 132 -16.03 -3.99 16.27
N LEU A 133 -15.04 -3.67 17.09
CA LEU A 133 -15.12 -2.59 18.08
C LEU A 133 -14.78 -1.25 17.46
N GLU A 134 -13.73 -1.24 16.61
CA GLU A 134 -13.28 -0.07 15.87
C GLU A 134 -12.76 -0.49 14.50
N VAL A 135 -12.72 0.45 13.56
CA VAL A 135 -12.20 0.26 12.20
C VAL A 135 -11.23 1.41 11.90
N GLU A 136 -10.04 1.08 11.38
CA GLU A 136 -8.97 2.06 11.10
C GLU A 136 -8.53 2.84 12.36
N ALA A 137 -8.51 2.17 13.51
CA ALA A 137 -8.09 2.76 14.77
C ALA A 137 -6.58 2.95 14.83
N THR A 138 -6.14 4.07 15.41
CA THR A 138 -4.72 4.28 15.72
C THR A 138 -4.40 3.73 17.11
N ALA A 139 -3.58 2.69 17.15
CA ALA A 139 -3.08 2.11 18.39
C ALA A 139 -1.66 2.62 18.69
N TRP A 140 -1.36 2.86 19.97
CA TRP A 140 -0.05 3.26 20.47
C TRP A 140 0.57 2.16 21.32
N SER A 141 1.84 1.88 21.09
CA SER A 141 2.61 1.05 22.02
C SER A 141 3.20 1.92 23.12
N GLU A 142 2.68 1.82 24.31
CA GLU A 142 3.24 2.53 25.48
C GLU A 142 4.67 2.09 25.78
N THR A 143 4.97 0.80 25.60
CA THR A 143 6.29 0.22 25.87
C THR A 143 7.37 0.72 24.90
N TYR A 144 7.03 0.81 23.61
CA TYR A 144 8.01 1.10 22.56
C TYR A 144 7.86 2.51 21.98
N GLY A 145 6.82 3.25 22.36
CA GLY A 145 6.61 4.64 21.99
C GLY A 145 6.34 4.85 20.50
N TYR A 146 5.72 3.90 19.79
CA TYR A 146 5.34 4.09 18.39
C TYR A 146 3.89 3.69 18.10
N PRO A 147 3.22 4.41 17.20
CA PRO A 147 1.85 4.13 16.78
C PRO A 147 1.77 3.32 15.50
N GLY A 148 0.59 2.70 15.31
CA GLY A 148 0.17 2.05 14.08
C GLY A 148 -1.33 2.20 13.87
N THR A 149 -1.79 2.13 12.62
CA THR A 149 -3.21 2.01 12.27
C THR A 149 -3.53 0.54 12.05
N LEU A 150 -4.59 0.08 12.69
CA LEU A 150 -5.12 -1.29 12.65
C LEU A 150 -6.32 -1.35 11.72
#